data_f71dd6fe158cab65e905cf7b0394afd8
#
_entry.id   f71dd6fe158cab65e905cf7b0394afd8
#
_cell.length_a   1.000
_cell.length_b   1.000
_cell.length_c   1.000
_cell.angle_alpha   90.00
_cell.angle_beta   90.00
_cell.angle_gamma   90.00
#
_symmetry.space_group_name_H-M   'P 1'
#
loop_
_entity.id
_entity.type
_entity.pdbx_description
1 polymer ?
#
loop_
_entity_poly.entity_id
_entity_poly.type
_entity_poly.pdbx_seq_one_letter_code
_entity_poly.pdbx_strand_id
1 'polypeptide(L)'
;MKFPYFSVNAFCKGAFSGNPAGICILEEWLSTDELQNMASQLYFPETAFIFPGKKELWSIRWFTPKSEVDLCGHATLAAAHVLFEEGLVTKGSEIIFSSNSGKLRVGNDEKDRLRMDFPLLKARNSHVSPALVEGLGAYPDEVYMGTNCLCVF
;
A
#
# COMPACT_ATOMS: atom_id res chain seq x y z
N MET A 1 -23.48 8.54 -6.93
CA MET A 1 -22.48 7.60 -7.47
C MET A 1 -22.43 6.39 -6.56
N LYS A 2 -22.32 5.17 -7.08
CA LYS A 2 -22.16 3.93 -6.29
C LYS A 2 -20.99 3.15 -6.87
N PHE A 3 -20.09 2.68 -6.02
CA PHE A 3 -18.97 1.80 -6.39
C PHE A 3 -18.73 0.78 -5.26
N PRO A 4 -18.15 -0.39 -5.57
CA PRO A 4 -17.79 -1.40 -4.58
C PRO A 4 -16.74 -0.86 -3.60
N TYR A 5 -16.97 -1.14 -2.32
CA TYR A 5 -16.08 -0.77 -1.23
C TYR A 5 -15.84 -1.97 -0.31
N PHE A 6 -14.59 -2.18 0.09
CA PHE A 6 -14.15 -3.27 0.94
C PHE A 6 -13.27 -2.75 2.07
N SER A 7 -13.37 -3.38 3.23
CA SER A 7 -12.44 -3.20 4.35
C SER A 7 -11.63 -4.48 4.51
N VAL A 8 -10.32 -4.38 4.39
CA VAL A 8 -9.40 -5.54 4.41
C VAL A 8 -8.27 -5.29 5.39
N ASN A 9 -7.98 -6.28 6.23
CA ASN A 9 -6.80 -6.27 7.08
C ASN A 9 -5.67 -7.05 6.41
N ALA A 10 -4.62 -6.36 5.95
CA ALA A 10 -3.40 -7.01 5.47
C ALA A 10 -2.54 -7.52 6.64
N PHE A 11 -1.74 -8.57 6.38
CA PHE A 11 -0.82 -9.18 7.36
C PHE A 11 -1.48 -9.73 8.63
N CYS A 12 -2.76 -10.07 8.58
CA CYS A 12 -3.44 -10.60 9.75
C CYS A 12 -2.99 -12.04 10.08
N LYS A 13 -2.85 -12.32 11.37
CA LYS A 13 -2.56 -13.65 11.93
C LYS A 13 -3.73 -14.22 12.73
N GLY A 14 -4.86 -13.53 12.73
CA GLY A 14 -6.07 -13.90 13.47
C GLY A 14 -7.03 -12.72 13.58
N ALA A 15 -8.14 -12.90 14.27
CA ALA A 15 -9.11 -11.82 14.49
C ALA A 15 -8.47 -10.63 15.21
N PHE A 16 -8.90 -9.42 14.84
CA PHE A 16 -8.44 -8.14 15.43
C PHE A 16 -6.94 -7.86 15.27
N SER A 17 -6.32 -8.42 14.22
CA SER A 17 -4.90 -8.20 13.91
C SER A 17 -4.72 -7.71 12.48
N GLY A 18 -3.50 -7.30 12.13
CA GLY A 18 -3.13 -6.82 10.81
C GLY A 18 -3.21 -5.30 10.68
N ASN A 19 -3.06 -4.83 9.44
CA ASN A 19 -3.11 -3.42 9.09
C ASN A 19 -4.33 -3.17 8.17
N PRO A 20 -5.36 -2.43 8.64
CA PRO A 20 -6.58 -2.21 7.88
C PRO A 20 -6.36 -1.24 6.71
N ALA A 21 -7.03 -1.51 5.60
CA ALA A 21 -7.11 -0.64 4.44
C ALA A 21 -8.54 -0.62 3.88
N GLY A 22 -8.98 0.56 3.41
CA GLY A 22 -10.17 0.70 2.60
C GLY A 22 -9.82 0.46 1.12
N ILE A 23 -10.63 -0.29 0.39
CA ILE A 23 -10.44 -0.54 -1.04
C ILE A 23 -11.69 -0.10 -1.78
N CYS A 24 -11.55 0.87 -2.68
CA CYS A 24 -12.64 1.36 -3.53
C CYS A 24 -12.34 0.99 -4.99
N ILE A 25 -13.27 0.27 -5.63
CA ILE A 25 -13.16 -0.06 -7.05
C ILE A 25 -13.97 0.95 -7.84
N LEU A 26 -13.29 1.76 -8.65
CA LEU A 26 -13.87 2.82 -9.47
C LEU A 26 -14.01 2.35 -10.93
N GLU A 27 -14.85 3.03 -11.69
CA GLU A 27 -14.95 2.87 -13.16
C GLU A 27 -14.01 3.85 -13.89
N GLU A 28 -13.75 5.01 -13.28
CA GLU A 28 -12.82 6.04 -13.75
C GLU A 28 -12.27 6.85 -12.57
N TRP A 29 -11.25 7.69 -12.80
CA TRP A 29 -10.75 8.58 -11.75
C TRP A 29 -11.77 9.66 -11.40
N LEU A 30 -12.05 9.79 -10.12
CA LEU A 30 -12.62 10.98 -9.53
C LEU A 30 -11.55 12.08 -9.39
N SER A 31 -11.96 13.30 -9.10
CA SER A 31 -11.02 14.36 -8.75
C SER A 31 -10.22 14.00 -7.49
N THR A 32 -9.02 14.55 -7.37
CA THR A 32 -8.18 14.32 -6.19
C THR A 32 -8.88 14.76 -4.90
N ASP A 33 -9.65 15.85 -4.95
CA ASP A 33 -10.40 16.34 -3.80
C ASP A 33 -11.53 15.40 -3.38
N GLU A 34 -12.22 14.77 -4.33
CA GLU A 34 -13.25 13.78 -4.04
C GLU A 34 -12.62 12.53 -3.39
N LEU A 35 -11.52 12.01 -3.94
CA LEU A 35 -10.80 10.88 -3.39
C LEU A 35 -10.29 11.17 -1.97
N GLN A 36 -9.72 12.37 -1.76
CA GLN A 36 -9.24 12.79 -0.45
C GLN A 36 -10.38 12.93 0.56
N ASN A 37 -11.50 13.52 0.16
CA ASN A 37 -12.68 13.66 1.03
C ASN A 37 -13.25 12.30 1.43
N MET A 38 -13.30 11.35 0.48
CA MET A 38 -13.73 9.98 0.76
C MET A 38 -12.78 9.28 1.74
N ALA A 39 -11.47 9.34 1.52
CA ALA A 39 -10.49 8.76 2.43
C ALA A 39 -10.58 9.37 3.84
N SER A 40 -10.82 10.68 3.93
CA SER A 40 -11.02 11.38 5.21
C SER A 40 -12.26 10.89 5.95
N GLN A 41 -13.36 10.62 5.24
CA GLN A 41 -14.60 10.12 5.85
C GLN A 41 -14.51 8.64 6.26
N LEU A 42 -13.85 7.81 5.44
CA LEU A 42 -13.65 6.40 5.71
C LEU A 42 -12.71 6.16 6.89
N TYR A 43 -11.78 7.07 7.11
CA TYR A 43 -10.88 7.13 8.27
C TYR A 43 -10.01 5.88 8.49
N PHE A 44 -9.66 5.17 7.40
CA PHE A 44 -8.65 4.12 7.43
C PHE A 44 -7.23 4.73 7.46
N PRO A 45 -6.22 4.01 7.97
CA PRO A 45 -4.83 4.43 7.82
C PRO A 45 -4.53 4.83 6.38
N GLU A 46 -4.91 3.97 5.42
CA GLU A 46 -4.92 4.26 3.99
C GLU A 46 -6.15 3.68 3.30
N THR A 47 -6.66 4.43 2.32
CA THR A 47 -7.66 3.98 1.37
C THR A 47 -7.03 3.89 -0.02
N ALA A 48 -7.09 2.71 -0.64
CA ALA A 48 -6.69 2.52 -2.02
C ALA A 48 -7.89 2.67 -2.95
N PHE A 49 -7.76 3.53 -3.95
CA PHE A 49 -8.69 3.66 -5.05
C PHE A 49 -8.08 2.99 -6.26
N ILE A 50 -8.82 2.07 -6.87
CA ILE A 50 -8.36 1.30 -8.03
C ILE A 50 -9.40 1.32 -9.13
N PHE A 51 -8.98 1.24 -10.39
CA PHE A 51 -9.87 0.93 -11.50
C PHE A 51 -9.16 0.14 -12.60
N PRO A 52 -9.91 -0.62 -13.43
CA PRO A 52 -9.32 -1.40 -14.51
C PRO A 52 -8.75 -0.50 -15.60
N GLY A 53 -7.49 -0.69 -15.92
CA GLY A 53 -6.83 -0.06 -17.05
C GLY A 53 -6.84 -0.95 -18.30
N LYS A 54 -6.03 -0.59 -19.30
CA LYS A 54 -5.87 -1.40 -20.52
C LYS A 54 -4.96 -2.60 -20.26
N LYS A 55 -5.27 -3.77 -20.85
CA LYS A 55 -4.41 -4.97 -20.86
C LYS A 55 -4.05 -5.49 -19.46
N GLU A 56 -5.05 -5.78 -18.62
CA GLU A 56 -4.88 -6.33 -17.27
C GLU A 56 -4.06 -5.45 -16.31
N LEU A 57 -3.84 -4.19 -16.68
CA LEU A 57 -3.20 -3.21 -15.85
C LEU A 57 -4.26 -2.55 -14.97
N TRP A 58 -4.05 -2.49 -13.67
CA TRP A 58 -4.90 -1.77 -12.73
C TRP A 58 -4.24 -0.44 -12.36
N SER A 59 -5.01 0.64 -12.37
CA SER A 59 -4.54 1.92 -11.83
C SER A 59 -4.79 1.95 -10.34
N ILE A 60 -3.86 2.53 -9.54
CA ILE A 60 -3.97 2.60 -8.08
C ILE A 60 -3.44 3.94 -7.56
N ARG A 61 -4.15 4.50 -6.60
CA ARG A 61 -3.75 5.66 -5.78
C ARG A 61 -4.13 5.40 -4.33
N TRP A 62 -3.35 5.92 -3.41
CA TRP A 62 -3.55 5.72 -1.96
C TRP A 62 -3.66 7.04 -1.24
N PHE A 63 -4.62 7.12 -0.34
CA PHE A 63 -4.89 8.30 0.46
C PHE A 63 -4.96 7.94 1.93
N THR A 64 -4.20 8.64 2.77
CA THR A 64 -4.47 8.73 4.20
C THR A 64 -5.67 9.64 4.42
N PRO A 65 -6.23 9.76 5.65
CA PRO A 65 -7.25 10.76 5.94
C PRO A 65 -6.84 12.21 5.66
N LYS A 66 -5.53 12.49 5.49
CA LYS A 66 -5.00 13.85 5.35
C LYS A 66 -4.38 14.16 4.00
N SER A 67 -3.81 13.17 3.32
CA SER A 67 -3.06 13.39 2.09
C SER A 67 -2.96 12.12 1.24
N GLU A 68 -2.77 12.30 -0.06
CA GLU A 68 -2.31 11.24 -0.95
C GLU A 68 -0.87 10.84 -0.61
N VAL A 69 -0.54 9.55 -0.78
CA VAL A 69 0.80 9.00 -0.59
C VAL A 69 1.26 8.27 -1.85
N ASP A 70 2.57 8.34 -2.13
CA ASP A 70 3.13 7.83 -3.39
C ASP A 70 3.22 6.31 -3.45
N LEU A 71 3.29 5.64 -2.28
CA LEU A 71 3.42 4.19 -2.19
C LEU A 71 2.83 3.67 -0.88
N CYS A 72 1.98 2.62 -0.99
CA CYS A 72 1.43 1.94 0.17
C CYS A 72 1.36 0.42 -0.06
N GLY A 73 2.23 -0.34 0.61
CA GLY A 73 2.36 -1.78 0.40
C GLY A 73 1.17 -2.59 0.89
N HIS A 74 0.72 -2.37 2.13
CA HIS A 74 -0.37 -3.16 2.71
C HIS A 74 -1.69 -2.92 1.98
N ALA A 75 -1.99 -1.68 1.59
CA ALA A 75 -3.20 -1.37 0.85
C ALA A 75 -3.16 -1.91 -0.60
N THR A 76 -1.96 -2.03 -1.21
CA THR A 76 -1.79 -2.69 -2.51
C THR A 76 -2.04 -4.20 -2.43
N LEU A 77 -1.52 -4.87 -1.39
CA LEU A 77 -1.81 -6.29 -1.16
C LEU A 77 -3.30 -6.53 -0.86
N ALA A 78 -3.93 -5.64 -0.07
CA ALA A 78 -5.35 -5.68 0.20
C ALA A 78 -6.18 -5.50 -1.10
N ALA A 79 -5.79 -4.57 -1.98
CA ALA A 79 -6.42 -4.38 -3.28
C ALA A 79 -6.30 -5.62 -4.17
N ALA A 80 -5.12 -6.24 -4.23
CA ALA A 80 -4.92 -7.48 -4.98
C ALA A 80 -5.78 -8.63 -4.44
N HIS A 81 -5.86 -8.75 -3.11
CA HIS A 81 -6.73 -9.74 -2.47
C HIS A 81 -8.19 -9.56 -2.89
N VAL A 82 -8.72 -8.34 -2.84
CA VAL A 82 -10.09 -8.04 -3.28
C VAL A 82 -10.29 -8.42 -4.74
N LEU A 83 -9.36 -8.08 -5.63
CA LEU A 83 -9.48 -8.41 -7.06
C LEU A 83 -9.54 -9.92 -7.31
N PHE A 84 -8.81 -10.74 -6.54
CA PHE A 84 -8.87 -12.19 -6.63
C PHE A 84 -10.16 -12.77 -6.02
N GLU A 85 -10.59 -12.27 -4.86
CA GLU A 85 -11.79 -12.77 -4.17
C GLU A 85 -13.08 -12.44 -4.92
N GLU A 86 -13.16 -11.24 -5.51
CA GLU A 86 -14.30 -10.82 -6.34
C GLU A 86 -14.25 -11.42 -7.77
N GLY A 87 -13.24 -12.21 -8.10
CA GLY A 87 -13.11 -12.84 -9.42
C GLY A 87 -12.87 -11.86 -10.57
N LEU A 88 -12.42 -10.64 -10.25
CA LEU A 88 -12.09 -9.62 -11.25
C LEU A 88 -10.75 -9.89 -11.92
N VAL A 89 -9.91 -10.68 -11.27
CA VAL A 89 -8.65 -11.23 -11.80
C VAL A 89 -8.60 -12.72 -11.48
N THR A 90 -8.10 -13.52 -12.40
CA THR A 90 -7.98 -14.97 -12.21
C THR A 90 -6.96 -15.28 -11.10
N LYS A 91 -7.34 -16.10 -10.11
CA LYS A 91 -6.42 -16.56 -9.07
C LYS A 91 -5.18 -17.23 -9.68
N GLY A 92 -4.00 -16.88 -9.15
CA GLY A 92 -2.72 -17.37 -9.64
C GLY A 92 -2.11 -16.57 -10.80
N SER A 93 -2.81 -15.57 -11.35
CA SER A 93 -2.21 -14.64 -12.30
C SER A 93 -1.48 -13.51 -11.58
N GLU A 94 -0.62 -12.78 -12.31
CA GLU A 94 0.05 -11.58 -11.81
C GLU A 94 -0.84 -10.35 -12.04
N ILE A 95 -1.02 -9.54 -11.01
CA ILE A 95 -1.67 -8.23 -11.09
C ILE A 95 -0.58 -7.17 -11.22
N ILE A 96 -0.72 -6.27 -12.19
CA ILE A 96 0.16 -5.13 -12.34
C ILE A 96 -0.62 -3.86 -12.02
N PHE A 97 -0.22 -3.18 -10.96
CA PHE A 97 -0.74 -1.86 -10.61
C PHE A 97 0.15 -0.77 -11.20
N SER A 98 -0.47 0.23 -11.81
CA SER A 98 0.18 1.48 -12.27
C SER A 98 -0.10 2.57 -11.25
N SER A 99 0.95 3.14 -10.69
CA SER A 99 0.90 4.21 -9.69
C SER A 99 1.82 5.38 -10.07
N ASN A 100 1.77 6.46 -9.30
CA ASN A 100 2.71 7.58 -9.42
C ASN A 100 4.17 7.15 -9.15
N SER A 101 4.39 6.12 -8.33
CA SER A 101 5.73 5.54 -8.04
C SER A 101 6.16 4.46 -9.05
N GLY A 102 5.41 4.28 -10.14
CA GLY A 102 5.67 3.27 -11.14
C GLY A 102 4.80 2.03 -11.03
N LYS A 103 5.26 0.92 -11.61
CA LYS A 103 4.52 -0.34 -11.64
C LYS A 103 4.85 -1.18 -10.43
N LEU A 104 3.80 -1.68 -9.77
CA LEU A 104 3.89 -2.67 -8.70
C LEU A 104 3.30 -3.98 -9.20
N ARG A 105 3.99 -5.09 -8.94
CA ARG A 105 3.57 -6.43 -9.33
C ARG A 105 3.16 -7.22 -8.10
N VAL A 106 1.98 -7.81 -8.15
CA VAL A 106 1.46 -8.68 -7.09
C VAL A 106 1.07 -10.01 -7.70
N GLY A 107 1.61 -11.08 -7.17
CA GLY A 107 1.28 -12.45 -7.56
C GLY A 107 1.24 -13.35 -6.33
N ASN A 108 1.08 -14.65 -6.56
CA ASN A 108 1.10 -15.64 -5.50
C ASN A 108 2.50 -16.28 -5.40
N ASP A 109 2.93 -16.63 -4.18
CA ASP A 109 4.08 -17.48 -3.95
C ASP A 109 3.68 -18.97 -4.04
N GLU A 110 4.65 -19.87 -3.89
CA GLU A 110 4.44 -21.33 -3.93
C GLU A 110 3.49 -21.86 -2.83
N LYS A 111 3.18 -21.06 -1.82
CA LYS A 111 2.26 -21.37 -0.72
C LYS A 111 0.93 -20.63 -0.85
N ASP A 112 0.62 -20.13 -2.05
CA ASP A 112 -0.59 -19.34 -2.35
C ASP A 112 -0.75 -18.07 -1.49
N ARG A 113 0.38 -17.52 -0.99
CA ARG A 113 0.39 -16.23 -0.30
C ARG A 113 0.68 -15.12 -1.30
N LEU A 114 0.07 -13.97 -1.10
CA LEU A 114 0.33 -12.79 -1.92
C LEU A 114 1.78 -12.33 -1.72
N ARG A 115 2.50 -12.18 -2.83
CA ARG A 115 3.85 -11.62 -2.91
C ARG A 115 3.83 -10.37 -3.77
N MET A 116 4.45 -9.31 -3.29
CA MET A 116 4.60 -8.07 -4.01
C MET A 116 6.07 -7.70 -4.17
N ASP A 117 6.43 -7.27 -5.38
CA ASP A 117 7.76 -6.73 -5.66
C ASP A 117 7.75 -5.21 -5.43
N PHE A 118 8.64 -4.74 -4.55
CA PHE A 118 8.84 -3.33 -4.27
C PHE A 118 10.01 -2.74 -5.05
N PRO A 119 9.95 -1.45 -5.42
CA PRO A 119 11.14 -0.75 -5.90
C PRO A 119 12.19 -0.71 -4.78
N LEU A 120 13.45 -1.00 -5.15
CA LEU A 120 14.56 -0.90 -4.23
C LEU A 120 14.83 0.56 -3.89
N LEU A 121 14.58 0.96 -2.65
CA LEU A 121 14.99 2.25 -2.13
C LEU A 121 16.46 2.17 -1.68
N LYS A 122 17.34 2.88 -2.39
CA LYS A 122 18.74 2.93 -2.03
C LYS A 122 18.93 3.76 -0.76
N ALA A 123 19.58 3.17 0.24
CA ALA A 123 19.98 3.84 1.45
C ALA A 123 21.51 3.70 1.62
N ARG A 124 22.14 4.64 2.30
CA ARG A 124 23.58 4.64 2.57
C ARG A 124 23.79 4.56 4.07
N ASN A 125 24.79 3.80 4.50
CA ASN A 125 25.20 3.80 5.89
C ASN A 125 25.49 5.21 6.35
N SER A 126 25.09 5.54 7.57
CA SER A 126 25.22 6.87 8.16
C SER A 126 25.57 6.72 9.65
N HIS A 127 26.13 7.78 10.22
CA HIS A 127 26.43 7.80 11.65
C HIS A 127 25.16 8.05 12.48
N VAL A 128 25.15 7.51 13.69
CA VAL A 128 24.09 7.74 14.66
C VAL A 128 24.25 9.16 15.23
N SER A 129 23.27 10.04 15.03
CA SER A 129 23.29 11.40 15.57
C SER A 129 22.67 11.46 16.99
N PRO A 130 23.13 12.36 17.87
CA PRO A 130 22.52 12.54 19.18
C PRO A 130 21.01 12.87 19.13
N ALA A 131 20.59 13.70 18.18
CA ALA A 131 19.19 14.07 17.98
C ALA A 131 18.33 12.86 17.58
N LEU A 132 18.88 11.91 16.79
CA LEU A 132 18.19 10.67 16.43
C LEU A 132 17.99 9.78 17.67
N VAL A 133 19.04 9.63 18.50
CA VAL A 133 18.95 8.86 19.75
C VAL A 133 17.94 9.46 20.72
N GLU A 134 17.95 10.78 20.87
CA GLU A 134 16.98 11.50 21.71
C GLU A 134 15.55 11.31 21.21
N GLY A 135 15.32 11.42 19.89
CA GLY A 135 14.00 11.24 19.28
C GLY A 135 13.48 9.80 19.35
N LEU A 136 14.35 8.80 19.28
CA LEU A 136 14.00 7.38 19.37
C LEU A 136 13.89 6.87 20.81
N GLY A 137 14.55 7.53 21.76
CA GLY A 137 14.70 7.03 23.13
C GLY A 137 15.58 5.79 23.27
N ALA A 138 16.30 5.40 22.21
CA ALA A 138 17.16 4.23 22.15
C ALA A 138 18.32 4.44 21.18
N TYR A 139 19.45 3.75 21.38
CA TYR A 139 20.62 3.82 20.52
C TYR A 139 20.55 2.70 19.46
N PRO A 140 20.43 3.00 18.15
CA PRO A 140 20.45 2.00 17.11
C PRO A 140 21.85 1.45 16.85
N ASP A 141 21.96 0.16 16.51
CA ASP A 141 23.21 -0.47 16.11
C ASP A 141 23.71 0.05 14.77
N GLU A 142 22.79 0.25 13.82
CA GLU A 142 23.11 0.77 12.49
C GLU A 142 22.05 1.79 12.02
N VAL A 143 22.48 2.78 11.23
CA VAL A 143 21.60 3.78 10.61
C VAL A 143 21.88 3.85 9.12
N TYR A 144 20.81 3.81 8.33
CA TYR A 144 20.87 4.01 6.88
C TYR A 144 19.96 5.15 6.47
N MET A 145 20.50 6.08 5.69
CA MET A 145 19.80 7.27 5.19
C MET A 145 19.53 7.16 3.69
N GLY A 146 18.28 7.38 3.32
CA GLY A 146 17.77 7.45 1.96
C GLY A 146 16.57 8.38 1.91
N THR A 147 15.53 8.03 1.17
CA THR A 147 14.23 8.70 1.25
C THR A 147 13.65 8.59 2.67
N ASN A 148 13.93 7.49 3.33
CA ASN A 148 13.59 7.24 4.73
C ASN A 148 14.86 7.00 5.54
N CYS A 149 14.75 7.17 6.86
CA CYS A 149 15.79 6.76 7.81
C CYS A 149 15.45 5.35 8.31
N LEU A 150 16.37 4.40 8.10
CA LEU A 150 16.27 3.03 8.63
C LEU A 150 17.20 2.92 9.83
N CYS A 151 16.65 2.61 10.99
CA CYS A 151 17.39 2.32 12.21
C CYS A 151 17.27 0.82 12.53
N VAL A 152 18.40 0.18 12.80
CA VAL A 152 18.50 -1.23 13.18
C VAL A 152 18.89 -1.29 14.66
N PHE A 153 18.24 -2.18 15.43
CA PHE A 153 18.44 -2.38 16.85
C PHE A 153 18.76 -3.84 17.14
#